data_f66c1a12575500334d7ed53543cfc4ae
#
_entry.id   f66c1a12575500334d7ed53543cfc4ae
#
_cell.length_a   1.000
_cell.length_b   1.000
_cell.length_c   1.000
_cell.angle_alpha   90.00
_cell.angle_beta   90.00
_cell.angle_gamma   90.00
#
_symmetry.space_group_name_H-M   'P 1'
#
loop_
_entity.id
_entity.type
_entity.pdbx_description
1 polymer ?
#
loop_
_entity_poly.entity_id
_entity_poly.type
_entity_poly.pdbx_seq_one_letter_code
_entity_poly.pdbx_strand_id
1 'polypeptide(L)'
;MKLRLGHIVSLVGLLVTAIPAFAHHGFSVEYDAKKCANMTGTLTNVDWENPHVHFTMDVKDPDGKVSSWTIEVNSIPAMKRSSGIQRQDFLDNIGKTISLRGCPTKAGGTVNRCR
;
A
#
# COMPACT_ATOMS: atom_id res chain seq x y z
N MET A 1 -16.30 -7.16 51.87
CA MET A 1 -15.28 -6.47 51.08
C MET A 1 -15.94 -5.26 50.38
N LYS A 2 -15.63 -4.06 50.79
CA LYS A 2 -16.20 -2.86 50.18
C LYS A 2 -15.29 -2.40 49.04
N LEU A 3 -15.65 -2.70 47.79
CA LEU A 3 -14.97 -2.09 46.63
C LEU A 3 -15.23 -0.60 46.68
N ARG A 4 -14.17 0.18 46.80
CA ARG A 4 -14.30 1.65 46.77
C ARG A 4 -14.59 2.08 45.32
N LEU A 5 -15.51 3.02 45.18
CA LEU A 5 -15.93 3.53 43.88
C LEU A 5 -14.75 3.94 42.97
N GLY A 6 -13.65 4.43 43.57
CA GLY A 6 -12.43 4.78 42.86
C GLY A 6 -11.73 3.60 42.12
N HIS A 7 -11.82 2.37 42.66
CA HIS A 7 -11.23 1.20 41.99
C HIS A 7 -12.06 0.75 40.79
N ILE A 8 -13.39 0.92 40.86
CA ILE A 8 -14.29 0.60 39.75
C ILE A 8 -14.06 1.57 38.61
N VAL A 9 -13.93 2.87 38.91
CA VAL A 9 -13.66 3.90 37.88
C VAL A 9 -12.31 3.69 37.20
N SER A 10 -11.26 3.29 37.97
CA SER A 10 -9.94 2.99 37.39
C SER A 10 -9.97 1.74 36.52
N LEU A 11 -10.73 0.70 36.90
CA LEU A 11 -10.84 -0.53 36.10
C LEU A 11 -11.62 -0.30 34.80
N VAL A 12 -12.69 0.50 34.85
CA VAL A 12 -13.47 0.87 33.65
C VAL A 12 -12.64 1.77 32.72
N GLY A 13 -11.87 2.73 33.26
CA GLY A 13 -10.96 3.57 32.50
C GLY A 13 -9.88 2.76 31.76
N LEU A 14 -9.33 1.71 32.40
CA LEU A 14 -8.33 0.83 31.78
C LEU A 14 -8.92 -0.05 30.67
N LEU A 15 -10.17 -0.48 30.81
CA LEU A 15 -10.86 -1.25 29.77
C LEU A 15 -11.22 -0.43 28.52
N VAL A 16 -11.50 0.87 28.69
CA VAL A 16 -11.85 1.76 27.56
C VAL A 16 -10.60 2.14 26.74
N THR A 17 -9.40 2.11 27.33
CA THR A 17 -8.14 2.39 26.60
C THR A 17 -7.61 1.19 25.83
N ALA A 18 -8.17 -0.01 26.01
CA ALA A 18 -7.85 -1.19 25.20
C ALA A 18 -8.65 -1.20 23.88
N ILE A 19 -8.71 -0.09 23.16
CA ILE A 19 -9.13 -0.10 21.76
C ILE A 19 -8.04 -0.86 21.01
N PRO A 20 -8.36 -1.97 20.30
CA PRO A 20 -7.37 -2.60 19.45
C PRO A 20 -6.90 -1.55 18.46
N ALA A 21 -5.66 -1.13 18.57
CA ALA A 21 -5.00 -0.42 17.49
C ALA A 21 -5.03 -1.39 16.31
N PHE A 22 -5.88 -1.12 15.31
CA PHE A 22 -5.80 -1.79 14.03
C PHE A 22 -4.41 -1.47 13.49
N ALA A 23 -3.47 -2.35 13.82
CA ALA A 23 -2.14 -2.27 13.27
C ALA A 23 -2.28 -2.33 11.76
N HIS A 24 -1.77 -1.33 11.04
CA HIS A 24 -1.60 -1.42 9.60
C HIS A 24 -0.93 -2.76 9.31
N HIS A 25 -1.59 -3.59 8.50
CA HIS A 25 -1.02 -4.86 8.09
C HIS A 25 0.35 -4.57 7.47
N GLY A 26 1.40 -5.09 8.10
CA GLY A 26 2.75 -4.90 7.59
C GLY A 26 2.90 -5.52 6.19
N PHE A 27 3.83 -5.01 5.39
CA PHE A 27 4.12 -5.53 4.05
C PHE A 27 4.14 -7.07 3.98
N SER A 28 4.79 -7.72 4.94
CA SER A 28 4.95 -9.19 4.97
C SER A 28 3.65 -9.97 5.24
N VAL A 29 2.61 -9.31 5.73
CA VAL A 29 1.29 -9.93 5.94
C VAL A 29 0.52 -9.99 4.62
N GLU A 30 0.59 -8.93 3.83
CA GLU A 30 -0.24 -8.76 2.64
C GLU A 30 0.48 -9.16 1.35
N TYR A 31 1.79 -8.90 1.25
CA TYR A 31 2.58 -9.13 0.04
C TYR A 31 3.60 -10.27 0.19
N ASP A 32 3.86 -10.97 -0.91
CA ASP A 32 4.83 -12.06 -0.96
C ASP A 32 6.21 -11.56 -1.41
N ALA A 33 7.09 -11.28 -0.44
CA ALA A 33 8.45 -10.81 -0.69
C ALA A 33 9.32 -11.81 -1.48
N LYS A 34 8.95 -13.10 -1.52
CA LYS A 34 9.70 -14.14 -2.24
C LYS A 34 9.34 -14.17 -3.73
N LYS A 35 8.21 -13.58 -4.11
CA LYS A 35 7.70 -13.57 -5.49
C LYS A 35 7.84 -12.20 -6.17
N CYS A 36 8.66 -11.30 -5.62
CA CYS A 36 8.89 -10.00 -6.27
C CYS A 36 9.58 -10.19 -7.62
N ALA A 37 9.05 -9.57 -8.66
CA ALA A 37 9.55 -9.62 -10.02
C ALA A 37 9.61 -8.24 -10.67
N ASN A 38 10.42 -8.11 -11.71
CA ASN A 38 10.40 -6.91 -12.53
C ASN A 38 9.16 -6.91 -13.42
N MET A 39 8.49 -5.76 -13.46
CA MET A 39 7.31 -5.52 -14.28
C MET A 39 7.57 -4.33 -15.19
N THR A 40 7.11 -4.42 -16.40
CA THR A 40 7.17 -3.32 -17.39
C THR A 40 5.80 -3.17 -18.02
N GLY A 41 5.33 -1.95 -18.13
CA GLY A 41 4.02 -1.66 -18.71
C GLY A 41 3.81 -0.16 -18.94
N THR A 42 2.63 0.20 -19.39
CA THR A 42 2.26 1.59 -19.65
C THR A 42 1.52 2.17 -18.46
N LEU A 43 2.01 3.29 -17.94
CA LEU A 43 1.34 4.02 -16.85
C LEU A 43 0.02 4.61 -17.37
N THR A 44 -1.10 4.32 -16.73
CA THR A 44 -2.43 4.77 -17.17
C THR A 44 -3.11 5.72 -16.22
N ASN A 45 -2.86 5.61 -14.93
CA ASN A 45 -3.50 6.45 -13.91
C ASN A 45 -2.64 6.56 -12.66
N VAL A 46 -2.86 7.62 -11.86
CA VAL A 46 -2.30 7.77 -10.51
C VAL A 46 -3.40 8.22 -9.55
N ASP A 47 -3.47 7.55 -8.43
CA ASP A 47 -4.29 7.88 -7.27
C ASP A 47 -3.38 8.40 -6.16
N TRP A 48 -3.31 9.72 -6.03
CA TRP A 48 -2.36 10.42 -5.15
C TRP A 48 -3.01 10.74 -3.82
N GLU A 49 -3.15 9.72 -2.98
CA GLU A 49 -3.83 9.80 -1.68
C GLU A 49 -3.02 9.14 -0.57
N ASN A 50 -3.28 9.53 0.69
CA ASN A 50 -2.81 8.80 1.87
C ASN A 50 -3.86 7.74 2.28
N PRO A 51 -3.49 6.64 2.94
CA PRO A 51 -2.16 6.34 3.51
C PRO A 51 -1.11 5.85 2.51
N HIS A 52 -1.50 5.37 1.35
CA HIS A 52 -0.60 4.91 0.30
C HIS A 52 -1.05 5.44 -1.06
N VAL A 53 -0.09 5.93 -1.83
CA VAL A 53 -0.30 6.27 -3.24
C VAL A 53 -0.46 4.98 -4.04
N HIS A 54 -1.37 4.98 -5.00
CA HIS A 54 -1.52 3.90 -5.97
C HIS A 54 -1.37 4.45 -7.38
N PHE A 55 -0.90 3.64 -8.27
CA PHE A 55 -1.00 3.92 -9.70
C PHE A 55 -1.39 2.67 -10.47
N THR A 56 -1.92 2.85 -11.65
CA THR A 56 -2.34 1.77 -12.53
C THR A 56 -1.44 1.71 -13.74
N MET A 57 -1.05 0.51 -14.15
CA MET A 57 -0.30 0.26 -15.36
C MET A 57 -0.86 -0.92 -16.13
N ASP A 58 -0.84 -0.81 -17.43
CA ASP A 58 -1.20 -1.91 -18.34
C ASP A 58 0.05 -2.71 -18.70
N VAL A 59 0.03 -4.00 -18.38
CA VAL A 59 1.09 -4.95 -18.66
C VAL A 59 0.65 -5.90 -19.76
N LYS A 60 1.48 -6.05 -20.80
CA LYS A 60 1.24 -6.99 -21.89
C LYS A 60 2.00 -8.30 -21.61
N ASP A 61 1.24 -9.38 -21.55
CA ASP A 61 1.79 -10.72 -21.42
C ASP A 61 2.46 -11.20 -22.72
N PRO A 62 3.32 -12.24 -22.67
CA PRO A 62 3.98 -12.77 -23.86
C PRO A 62 3.02 -13.26 -24.96
N ASP A 63 1.80 -13.66 -24.60
CA ASP A 63 0.72 -14.05 -25.54
C ASP A 63 -0.02 -12.86 -26.17
N GLY A 64 0.33 -11.63 -25.76
CA GLY A 64 -0.27 -10.39 -26.25
C GLY A 64 -1.48 -9.90 -25.47
N LYS A 65 -1.93 -10.63 -24.43
CA LYS A 65 -3.02 -10.20 -23.55
C LYS A 65 -2.55 -9.03 -22.68
N VAL A 66 -3.39 -8.00 -22.57
CA VAL A 66 -3.14 -6.85 -21.69
C VAL A 66 -3.92 -7.02 -20.40
N SER A 67 -3.23 -6.86 -19.27
CA SER A 67 -3.81 -6.87 -17.94
C SER A 67 -3.51 -5.55 -17.23
N SER A 68 -4.54 -4.97 -16.60
CA SER A 68 -4.37 -3.74 -15.81
C SER A 68 -3.98 -4.10 -14.38
N TRP A 69 -2.87 -3.52 -13.90
CA TRP A 69 -2.30 -3.77 -12.58
C TRP A 69 -2.37 -2.53 -11.72
N THR A 70 -2.83 -2.68 -10.49
CA THR A 70 -2.76 -1.64 -9.46
C THR A 70 -1.49 -1.81 -8.65
N ILE A 71 -0.68 -0.77 -8.56
CA ILE A 71 0.59 -0.78 -7.84
C ILE A 71 0.49 0.14 -6.64
N GLU A 72 0.63 -0.43 -5.45
CA GLU A 72 0.73 0.33 -4.21
C GLU A 72 2.18 0.78 -3.99
N VAL A 73 2.35 2.03 -3.61
CA VAL A 73 3.64 2.60 -3.19
C VAL A 73 3.56 3.13 -1.76
N ASN A 74 4.46 3.99 -1.36
CA ASN A 74 4.49 4.55 -0.02
C ASN A 74 3.48 5.70 0.16
N SER A 75 3.38 6.19 1.39
CA SER A 75 2.64 7.41 1.69
C SER A 75 3.27 8.62 1.00
N ILE A 76 2.48 9.66 0.73
CA ILE A 76 2.96 10.91 0.13
C ILE A 76 4.17 11.50 0.89
N PRO A 77 4.16 11.61 2.23
CA PRO A 77 5.32 12.13 2.95
C PRO A 77 6.57 11.24 2.81
N ALA A 78 6.40 9.92 2.78
CA ALA A 78 7.52 9.00 2.62
C ALA A 78 8.16 9.10 1.24
N MET A 79 7.37 9.18 0.18
CA MET A 79 7.86 9.35 -1.20
C MET A 79 8.62 10.66 -1.38
N LYS A 80 8.11 11.76 -0.84
CA LYS A 80 8.79 13.07 -0.88
C LYS A 80 10.15 13.04 -0.19
N ARG A 81 10.25 12.34 0.96
CA ARG A 81 11.51 12.25 1.72
C ARG A 81 12.53 11.33 1.09
N SER A 82 12.11 10.19 0.55
CA SER A 82 13.02 9.14 0.06
C SER A 82 13.50 9.38 -1.37
N SER A 83 12.64 9.87 -2.24
CA SER A 83 12.91 9.99 -3.68
C SER A 83 12.61 11.36 -4.27
N GLY A 84 11.97 12.25 -3.52
CA GLY A 84 11.52 13.54 -4.04
C GLY A 84 10.38 13.47 -5.05
N ILE A 85 9.84 12.28 -5.31
CA ILE A 85 8.76 12.08 -6.28
C ILE A 85 7.49 12.80 -5.83
N GLN A 86 6.85 13.48 -6.78
CA GLN A 86 5.63 14.24 -6.60
C GLN A 86 4.54 13.74 -7.55
N ARG A 87 3.31 14.16 -7.30
CA ARG A 87 2.16 13.83 -8.16
C ARG A 87 2.42 14.17 -9.64
N GLN A 88 3.05 15.32 -9.90
CA GLN A 88 3.31 15.80 -11.25
C GLN A 88 4.21 14.84 -12.05
N ASP A 89 5.17 14.18 -11.37
CA ASP A 89 6.05 13.21 -12.03
C ASP A 89 5.26 12.03 -12.62
N PHE A 90 4.20 11.59 -11.93
CA PHE A 90 3.29 10.57 -12.47
C PHE A 90 2.46 11.13 -13.62
N LEU A 91 1.86 12.31 -13.46
CA LEU A 91 1.01 12.90 -14.48
C LEU A 91 1.75 13.13 -15.81
N ASP A 92 3.00 13.56 -15.75
CA ASP A 92 3.86 13.80 -16.92
C ASP A 92 4.29 12.49 -17.64
N ASN A 93 4.10 11.35 -16.97
CA ASN A 93 4.47 10.05 -17.50
C ASN A 93 3.28 9.13 -17.83
N ILE A 94 2.05 9.60 -17.70
CA ILE A 94 0.87 8.86 -18.16
C ILE A 94 1.00 8.60 -19.68
N GLY A 95 0.74 7.36 -20.08
CA GLY A 95 0.88 6.89 -21.46
C GLY A 95 2.30 6.44 -21.83
N LYS A 96 3.28 6.60 -20.93
CA LYS A 96 4.66 6.16 -21.16
C LYS A 96 4.93 4.79 -20.54
N THR A 97 5.91 4.09 -21.08
CA THR A 97 6.40 2.83 -20.53
C THR A 97 7.20 3.08 -19.26
N ILE A 98 6.85 2.37 -18.21
CA ILE A 98 7.55 2.39 -16.93
C ILE A 98 7.96 0.96 -16.52
N SER A 99 9.01 0.86 -15.73
CA SER A 99 9.48 -0.41 -15.17
C SER A 99 9.64 -0.26 -13.66
N LEU A 100 9.29 -1.32 -12.94
CA LEU A 100 9.40 -1.37 -11.48
C LEU A 100 9.66 -2.81 -11.02
N ARG A 101 10.09 -2.96 -9.77
CA ARG A 101 10.08 -4.23 -9.07
C ARG A 101 8.85 -4.31 -8.18
N GLY A 102 7.92 -5.21 -8.49
CA GLY A 102 6.68 -5.40 -7.76
C GLY A 102 6.61 -6.74 -7.02
N CYS A 103 5.96 -6.75 -5.88
CA CYS A 103 5.71 -7.94 -5.08
C CYS A 103 4.19 -8.20 -5.04
N PRO A 104 3.71 -9.37 -5.50
CA PRO A 104 2.28 -9.65 -5.58
C PRO A 104 1.65 -9.80 -4.19
N THR A 105 0.36 -9.58 -4.11
CA THR A 105 -0.41 -9.93 -2.92
C THR A 105 -0.43 -11.46 -2.74
N LYS A 106 -0.43 -11.91 -1.49
CA LYS A 106 -0.58 -13.34 -1.15
C LYS A 106 -1.95 -13.88 -1.55
N ALA A 107 -2.96 -13.03 -1.60
CA ALA A 107 -4.30 -13.37 -2.04
C ALA A 107 -4.40 -13.58 -3.56
N GLY A 108 -3.39 -13.18 -4.34
CA GLY A 108 -3.41 -13.23 -5.81
C GLY A 108 -4.09 -12.02 -6.45
N GLY A 109 -4.39 -12.12 -7.76
CA GLY A 109 -4.98 -11.04 -8.54
C GLY A 109 -3.93 -10.09 -9.15
N THR A 110 -4.39 -8.91 -9.58
CA THR A 110 -3.59 -7.91 -10.29
C THR A 110 -3.20 -6.73 -9.41
N VAL A 111 -2.88 -6.97 -8.15
CA VAL A 111 -2.38 -5.97 -7.21
C VAL A 111 -0.95 -6.32 -6.81
N ASN A 112 -0.07 -5.34 -6.89
CA ASN A 112 1.33 -5.45 -6.51
C ASN A 112 1.73 -4.26 -5.65
N ARG A 113 2.80 -4.44 -4.87
CA ARG A 113 3.46 -3.35 -4.16
C ARG A 113 4.84 -3.10 -4.72
N CYS A 114 5.14 -1.85 -5.05
CA CYS A 114 6.47 -1.43 -5.45
C CYS A 114 7.45 -1.54 -4.26
N ARG A 115 8.64 -2.08 -4.51
CA ARG A 115 9.70 -2.24 -3.51
C ARG A 115 10.98 -1.54 -3.95
#